data_7bfbe4731a653869144a6a49e1d2d384
#
_entry.id   7bfbe4731a653869144a6a49e1d2d384
#
_cell.length_a   1.000
_cell.length_b   1.000
_cell.length_c   1.000
_cell.angle_alpha   90.00
_cell.angle_beta   90.00
_cell.angle_gamma   90.00
#
_symmetry.space_group_name_H-M   'P 1'
#
loop_
_entity.id
_entity.type
_entity.pdbx_description
1 polymer ?
#
loop_
_entity_poly.entity_id
_entity_poly.type
_entity_poly.pdbx_seq_one_letter_code
_entity_poly.pdbx_strand_id
1 'polypeptide(L)'
;FTAFFLIYGGEKMGFTNLNPNKNKYFAVPEELKGYKNWVCWQSYPDSKSHSGISKKPINPRTGGFAMPNNSDTWSDFETAVRESAKYSGIGFMFSNSPFFGVDLDDMPNDIQDYQNGGADNIISEFVNTLQSYTEFSQSKTGVHIICKGTLPEGRRKAKNDSGGFEMYENGRFFVVTGDYCSAYAYINDCTESIKPLHSKYLGKATEPQPKLRNIEVNPSTVDDIVKAACNAKNGSLFKALYSGDFSAYSSQSEADMAFCNMLAFWCGCDTDKIRHYNHAKGCVGLYADL
;
A
#
# COMPACT_ATOMS: atom_id res chain seq x y z
N PHE A 1 35.07 -0.56 6.98
CA PHE A 1 34.60 0.57 7.83
C PHE A 1 35.33 1.82 7.38
N THR A 2 34.74 2.62 6.48
CA THR A 2 35.27 3.93 6.14
C THR A 2 34.22 4.96 6.57
N ALA A 3 34.50 5.66 7.67
CA ALA A 3 33.66 6.74 8.15
C ALA A 3 33.82 7.94 7.22
N PHE A 4 32.79 8.31 6.49
CA PHE A 4 32.73 9.58 5.80
C PHE A 4 32.39 10.70 6.78
N PHE A 5 33.37 11.56 7.06
CA PHE A 5 33.15 12.80 7.80
C PHE A 5 32.66 13.87 6.83
N LEU A 6 31.42 14.28 6.95
CA LEU A 6 30.94 15.55 6.39
C LEU A 6 31.36 16.68 7.33
N ILE A 7 32.32 17.49 6.91
CA ILE A 7 32.69 18.75 7.57
C ILE A 7 31.76 19.83 7.04
N TYR A 8 30.82 20.28 7.83
CA TYR A 8 30.11 21.52 7.65
C TYR A 8 30.42 22.45 8.83
N GLY A 9 31.16 23.54 8.58
CA GLY A 9 31.37 24.64 9.51
C GLY A 9 31.97 24.24 10.87
N GLY A 10 33.25 24.12 10.97
CA GLY A 10 34.23 24.26 12.07
C GLY A 10 33.84 24.10 13.55
N GLU A 11 32.77 23.47 13.96
CA GLU A 11 32.46 23.21 15.37
C GLU A 11 32.25 21.73 15.65
N LYS A 12 33.08 21.19 16.58
CA LYS A 12 32.86 19.86 17.18
C LYS A 12 31.67 19.93 18.13
N MET A 13 30.50 19.51 17.68
CA MET A 13 29.40 19.28 18.60
C MET A 13 29.61 18.00 19.40
N GLY A 14 29.71 18.14 20.72
CA GLY A 14 29.79 17.04 21.66
C GLY A 14 28.48 16.23 21.67
N PHE A 15 28.59 14.96 21.31
CA PHE A 15 27.46 14.00 21.33
C PHE A 15 27.23 13.51 22.76
N THR A 16 26.44 14.23 23.54
CA THR A 16 25.92 13.72 24.82
C THR A 16 24.40 13.60 24.73
N ASN A 17 23.90 12.36 24.88
CA ASN A 17 22.47 11.98 24.95
C ASN A 17 21.67 11.99 23.64
N LEU A 18 22.15 11.35 22.59
CA LEU A 18 21.33 11.09 21.42
C LEU A 18 20.56 9.76 21.62
N ASN A 19 19.22 9.83 21.53
CA ASN A 19 18.38 8.65 21.39
C ASN A 19 18.92 7.81 20.22
N PRO A 20 19.36 6.54 20.42
CA PRO A 20 19.98 5.72 19.37
C PRO A 20 19.07 5.57 18.14
N ASN A 21 17.75 5.69 18.30
CA ASN A 21 16.80 5.66 17.20
C ASN A 21 16.82 6.96 16.38
N LYS A 22 17.21 8.10 16.93
CA LYS A 22 17.30 9.35 16.18
C LYS A 22 18.42 9.33 15.13
N ASN A 23 19.53 8.63 15.41
CA ASN A 23 20.61 8.45 14.45
C ASN A 23 20.23 7.53 13.28
N LYS A 24 19.37 6.55 13.51
CA LYS A 24 18.93 5.60 12.46
C LYS A 24 18.19 6.29 11.32
N TYR A 25 17.41 7.32 11.61
CA TYR A 25 16.55 8.00 10.62
C TYR A 25 17.09 9.37 10.20
N PHE A 26 18.39 9.62 10.42
CA PHE A 26 19.03 10.89 10.10
C PHE A 26 18.91 11.22 8.59
N ALA A 27 19.11 10.22 7.73
CA ALA A 27 19.09 10.40 6.28
C ALA A 27 17.71 10.59 5.67
N VAL A 28 16.62 10.41 6.43
CA VAL A 28 15.27 10.68 5.93
C VAL A 28 15.14 12.17 5.60
N PRO A 29 14.64 12.54 4.40
CA PRO A 29 14.53 13.93 3.98
C PRO A 29 13.69 14.79 4.95
N GLU A 30 14.16 16.00 5.24
CA GLU A 30 13.49 16.96 6.13
C GLU A 30 12.07 17.29 5.62
N GLU A 31 11.89 17.33 4.30
CA GLU A 31 10.59 17.55 3.70
C GLU A 31 9.58 16.47 4.12
N LEU A 32 9.98 15.20 4.12
CA LEU A 32 9.11 14.10 4.54
C LEU A 32 8.83 14.16 6.05
N LYS A 33 9.84 14.53 6.87
CA LYS A 33 9.70 14.67 8.33
C LYS A 33 8.66 15.74 8.71
N GLY A 34 8.45 16.75 7.87
CA GLY A 34 7.48 17.83 8.09
C GLY A 34 6.01 17.38 8.07
N TYR A 35 5.71 16.19 7.57
CA TYR A 35 4.33 15.69 7.48
C TYR A 35 3.92 14.90 8.73
N LYS A 36 2.60 14.91 9.02
CA LYS A 36 2.00 14.15 10.14
C LYS A 36 1.48 12.78 9.72
N ASN A 37 2.19 12.15 8.79
CA ASN A 37 1.83 10.89 8.16
C ASN A 37 2.61 9.69 8.72
N TRP A 38 3.24 9.85 9.89
CA TRP A 38 4.12 8.86 10.47
C TRP A 38 3.39 7.91 11.39
N VAL A 39 3.78 6.64 11.31
CA VAL A 39 3.29 5.55 12.14
C VAL A 39 4.46 4.73 12.66
N CYS A 40 4.25 3.97 13.73
CA CYS A 40 5.09 2.81 14.02
C CYS A 40 4.59 1.61 13.22
N TRP A 41 5.37 0.53 13.18
CA TRP A 41 4.91 -0.74 12.64
C TRP A 41 5.45 -1.91 13.44
N GLN A 42 4.72 -3.02 13.39
CA GLN A 42 5.08 -4.27 14.05
C GLN A 42 4.94 -5.44 13.08
N SER A 43 5.91 -6.36 13.12
CA SER A 43 5.83 -7.63 12.40
C SER A 43 4.99 -8.65 13.18
N TYR A 44 4.15 -9.38 12.46
CA TYR A 44 3.37 -10.48 12.99
C TYR A 44 3.60 -11.73 12.13
N PRO A 45 3.63 -12.94 12.71
CA PRO A 45 3.63 -14.17 11.92
C PRO A 45 2.43 -14.24 11.00
N ASP A 46 2.65 -14.61 9.74
CA ASP A 46 1.59 -14.76 8.72
C ASP A 46 1.94 -15.90 7.76
N SER A 47 1.33 -17.06 7.99
CA SER A 47 1.56 -18.25 7.16
C SER A 47 1.07 -18.13 5.72
N LYS A 48 0.28 -17.09 5.40
CA LYS A 48 -0.18 -16.80 4.03
C LYS A 48 0.75 -15.86 3.28
N SER A 49 1.63 -15.16 3.99
CA SER A 49 2.63 -14.28 3.38
C SER A 49 3.82 -15.10 2.89
N HIS A 50 4.35 -14.76 1.71
CA HIS A 50 5.56 -15.37 1.17
C HIS A 50 6.77 -15.22 2.10
N SER A 51 6.88 -14.08 2.78
CA SER A 51 7.92 -13.80 3.78
C SER A 51 7.67 -14.42 5.16
N GLY A 52 6.54 -15.11 5.37
CA GLY A 52 6.14 -15.64 6.68
C GLY A 52 5.70 -14.59 7.69
N ILE A 53 5.69 -13.32 7.34
CA ILE A 53 5.30 -12.21 8.20
C ILE A 53 4.36 -11.23 7.50
N SER A 54 3.52 -10.57 8.29
CA SER A 54 2.79 -9.37 7.89
C SER A 54 3.27 -8.17 8.70
N LYS A 55 3.38 -7.01 8.06
CA LYS A 55 3.76 -5.74 8.70
C LYS A 55 2.49 -4.94 8.91
N LYS A 56 2.15 -4.64 10.17
CA LYS A 56 0.95 -3.87 10.51
C LYS A 56 1.32 -2.50 11.05
N PRO A 57 0.69 -1.42 10.55
CA PRO A 57 0.94 -0.08 11.05
C PRO A 57 0.29 0.10 12.43
N ILE A 58 1.00 0.78 13.32
CA ILE A 58 0.62 1.05 14.70
C ILE A 58 0.54 2.56 14.92
N ASN A 59 -0.52 3.03 15.55
CA ASN A 59 -0.65 4.41 15.99
C ASN A 59 0.39 4.69 17.10
N PRO A 60 1.35 5.61 16.88
CA PRO A 60 2.41 5.85 17.85
C PRO A 60 1.92 6.39 19.19
N ARG A 61 0.75 7.06 19.20
CA ARG A 61 0.19 7.69 20.41
C ARG A 61 -0.59 6.72 21.29
N THR A 62 -1.28 5.76 20.68
CA THR A 62 -2.21 4.88 21.40
C THR A 62 -1.75 3.43 21.50
N GLY A 63 -0.84 3.00 20.61
CA GLY A 63 -0.44 1.60 20.46
C GLY A 63 -1.45 0.72 19.74
N GLY A 64 -2.60 1.24 19.35
CA GLY A 64 -3.58 0.55 18.51
C GLY A 64 -3.16 0.52 17.03
N PHE A 65 -3.90 -0.20 16.18
CA PHE A 65 -3.63 -0.21 14.75
C PHE A 65 -3.85 1.17 14.13
N ALA A 66 -2.96 1.56 13.24
CA ALA A 66 -3.14 2.72 12.38
C ALA A 66 -3.85 2.31 11.08
N MET A 67 -4.67 3.22 10.55
CA MET A 67 -5.47 2.98 9.35
C MET A 67 -4.97 3.86 8.19
N PRO A 68 -4.76 3.30 6.99
CA PRO A 68 -4.24 4.08 5.85
C PRO A 68 -5.14 5.20 5.34
N ASN A 69 -6.41 5.20 5.72
CA ASN A 69 -7.42 6.21 5.35
C ASN A 69 -7.89 7.06 6.53
N ASN A 70 -7.24 6.97 7.70
CA ASN A 70 -7.62 7.73 8.90
C ASN A 70 -6.40 8.42 9.51
N SER A 71 -6.23 9.71 9.21
CA SER A 71 -5.12 10.54 9.68
C SER A 71 -5.06 10.72 11.20
N ASP A 72 -6.17 10.52 11.92
CA ASP A 72 -6.19 10.60 13.40
C ASP A 72 -5.37 9.48 14.06
N THR A 73 -5.08 8.42 13.29
CA THR A 73 -4.26 7.29 13.74
C THR A 73 -2.76 7.45 13.42
N TRP A 74 -2.35 8.57 12.81
CA TRP A 74 -0.96 8.88 12.48
C TRP A 74 -0.40 9.92 13.43
N SER A 75 0.89 10.21 13.34
CA SER A 75 1.60 11.20 14.16
C SER A 75 2.61 12.01 13.36
N ASP A 76 3.26 12.94 14.04
CA ASP A 76 4.48 13.57 13.56
C ASP A 76 5.69 12.61 13.64
N PHE A 77 6.76 12.95 12.92
CA PHE A 77 7.99 12.17 12.82
C PHE A 77 8.65 11.92 14.19
N GLU A 78 8.80 12.97 15.02
CA GLU A 78 9.50 12.87 16.32
C GLU A 78 8.74 11.91 17.27
N THR A 79 7.41 11.95 17.26
CA THR A 79 6.58 11.03 18.03
C THR A 79 6.78 9.59 17.56
N ALA A 80 6.73 9.34 16.24
CA ALA A 80 6.93 8.00 15.69
C ALA A 80 8.34 7.46 16.02
N VAL A 81 9.38 8.27 15.86
CA VAL A 81 10.76 7.89 16.18
C VAL A 81 10.93 7.59 17.67
N ARG A 82 10.36 8.42 18.55
CA ARG A 82 10.43 8.20 20.00
C ARG A 82 9.76 6.89 20.40
N GLU A 83 8.58 6.63 19.87
CA GLU A 83 7.80 5.43 20.21
C GLU A 83 8.30 4.16 19.51
N SER A 84 9.08 4.29 18.42
CA SER A 84 9.57 3.16 17.64
C SER A 84 10.42 2.16 18.41
N ALA A 85 10.99 2.57 19.57
CA ALA A 85 11.73 1.68 20.46
C ALA A 85 10.90 0.50 20.99
N LYS A 86 9.57 0.62 20.97
CA LYS A 86 8.62 -0.41 21.43
C LYS A 86 8.16 -1.34 20.30
N TYR A 87 8.52 -1.03 19.04
CA TYR A 87 8.01 -1.67 17.85
C TYR A 87 9.14 -2.08 16.89
N SER A 88 8.80 -2.57 15.72
CA SER A 88 9.77 -2.98 14.70
C SER A 88 10.41 -1.78 13.95
N GLY A 89 9.81 -0.59 14.02
CA GLY A 89 10.32 0.63 13.39
C GLY A 89 9.22 1.64 13.07
N ILE A 90 9.53 2.56 12.16
CA ILE A 90 8.58 3.58 11.67
C ILE A 90 8.19 3.33 10.22
N GLY A 91 7.09 3.94 9.81
CA GLY A 91 6.60 3.94 8.44
C GLY A 91 5.89 5.24 8.10
N PHE A 92 5.69 5.47 6.81
CA PHE A 92 5.03 6.66 6.29
C PHE A 92 3.76 6.28 5.51
N MET A 93 2.65 6.95 5.81
CA MET A 93 1.36 6.82 5.12
C MET A 93 1.32 7.79 3.94
N PHE A 94 1.10 7.29 2.72
CA PHE A 94 1.08 8.15 1.53
C PHE A 94 -0.22 8.93 1.37
N SER A 95 -1.35 8.43 1.88
CA SER A 95 -2.64 9.13 1.78
C SER A 95 -2.55 10.55 2.35
N ASN A 96 -3.23 11.49 1.71
CA ASN A 96 -3.25 12.92 2.10
C ASN A 96 -1.87 13.59 2.08
N SER A 97 -0.97 13.15 1.21
CA SER A 97 0.34 13.76 0.99
C SER A 97 0.63 13.89 -0.50
N PRO A 98 1.58 14.72 -0.93
CA PRO A 98 1.98 14.85 -2.33
C PRO A 98 2.94 13.74 -2.76
N PHE A 99 3.21 12.75 -1.91
CA PHE A 99 4.21 11.72 -2.16
C PHE A 99 3.60 10.42 -2.63
N PHE A 100 4.38 9.70 -3.42
CA PHE A 100 4.16 8.29 -3.71
C PHE A 100 5.42 7.48 -3.42
N GLY A 101 5.24 6.19 -3.17
CA GLY A 101 6.32 5.24 -2.95
C GLY A 101 6.42 4.22 -4.07
N VAL A 102 7.65 3.88 -4.44
CA VAL A 102 7.99 2.74 -5.29
C VAL A 102 8.69 1.71 -4.40
N ASP A 103 8.20 0.49 -4.41
CA ASP A 103 8.79 -0.66 -3.73
C ASP A 103 9.24 -1.68 -4.77
N LEU A 104 10.55 -1.92 -4.82
CA LEU A 104 11.19 -2.96 -5.60
C LEU A 104 11.66 -4.03 -4.63
N ASP A 105 11.15 -5.24 -4.74
CA ASP A 105 11.41 -6.31 -3.77
C ASP A 105 11.78 -7.63 -4.48
N ASP A 106 12.40 -8.54 -3.74
CA ASP A 106 12.83 -9.85 -4.25
C ASP A 106 13.88 -9.76 -5.41
N MET A 107 14.82 -8.81 -5.31
CA MET A 107 15.85 -8.54 -6.34
C MET A 107 17.29 -8.64 -5.77
N PRO A 108 17.69 -9.74 -5.12
CA PRO A 108 18.97 -9.79 -4.40
C PRO A 108 20.19 -9.63 -5.34
N ASN A 109 20.11 -10.10 -6.57
CA ASN A 109 21.20 -9.97 -7.54
C ASN A 109 21.35 -8.53 -8.02
N ASP A 110 20.24 -7.84 -8.32
CA ASP A 110 20.25 -6.42 -8.71
C ASP A 110 20.74 -5.53 -7.57
N ILE A 111 20.36 -5.83 -6.31
CA ILE A 111 20.88 -5.15 -5.13
C ILE A 111 22.39 -5.31 -5.02
N GLN A 112 22.91 -6.54 -5.17
CA GLN A 112 24.34 -6.81 -5.09
C GLN A 112 25.11 -6.09 -6.21
N ASP A 113 24.60 -6.11 -7.43
CA ASP A 113 25.20 -5.41 -8.57
C ASP A 113 25.17 -3.90 -8.37
N TYR A 114 24.04 -3.33 -7.95
CA TYR A 114 23.90 -1.92 -7.61
C TYR A 114 24.90 -1.47 -6.53
N GLN A 115 25.07 -2.25 -5.46
CA GLN A 115 26.03 -1.95 -4.39
C GLN A 115 27.49 -2.00 -4.86
N ASN A 116 27.79 -2.79 -5.89
CA ASN A 116 29.11 -2.88 -6.53
C ASN A 116 29.33 -1.81 -7.60
N GLY A 117 28.37 -0.90 -7.80
CA GLY A 117 28.46 0.19 -8.79
C GLY A 117 28.01 -0.22 -10.20
N GLY A 118 27.32 -1.36 -10.33
CA GLY A 118 26.73 -1.79 -11.60
C GLY A 118 25.61 -0.83 -12.03
N ALA A 119 25.61 -0.48 -13.32
CA ALA A 119 24.66 0.48 -13.88
C ALA A 119 23.55 -0.19 -14.70
N ASP A 120 23.72 -1.44 -15.07
CA ASP A 120 22.84 -2.16 -16.01
C ASP A 120 21.98 -3.19 -15.28
N ASN A 121 21.23 -2.70 -14.27
CA ASN A 121 20.29 -3.49 -13.47
C ASN A 121 19.03 -2.68 -13.17
N ILE A 122 17.98 -3.36 -12.72
CA ILE A 122 16.65 -2.74 -12.47
C ILE A 122 16.73 -1.67 -11.40
N ILE A 123 17.45 -1.89 -10.31
CA ILE A 123 17.59 -0.91 -9.23
C ILE A 123 18.24 0.36 -9.75
N SER A 124 19.36 0.24 -10.50
CA SER A 124 20.05 1.38 -11.13
C SER A 124 19.15 2.12 -12.11
N GLU A 125 18.35 1.41 -12.92
CA GLU A 125 17.38 2.03 -13.85
C GLU A 125 16.39 2.91 -13.09
N PHE A 126 15.78 2.42 -12.02
CA PHE A 126 14.81 3.20 -11.23
C PHE A 126 15.48 4.37 -10.52
N VAL A 127 16.59 4.14 -9.83
CA VAL A 127 17.31 5.17 -9.08
C VAL A 127 17.77 6.31 -10.01
N ASN A 128 18.35 5.97 -11.17
CA ASN A 128 18.85 6.97 -12.12
C ASN A 128 17.74 7.71 -12.86
N THR A 129 16.58 7.07 -13.09
CA THR A 129 15.44 7.70 -13.75
C THR A 129 14.68 8.64 -12.80
N LEU A 130 14.48 8.24 -11.55
CA LEU A 130 13.69 9.00 -10.58
C LEU A 130 14.52 10.03 -9.83
N GLN A 131 15.82 9.78 -9.61
CA GLN A 131 16.76 10.69 -8.93
C GLN A 131 16.21 11.23 -7.61
N SER A 132 15.58 10.36 -6.81
CA SER A 132 14.90 10.70 -5.58
C SER A 132 15.40 9.88 -4.40
N TYR A 133 15.04 10.25 -3.19
CA TYR A 133 15.43 9.55 -1.97
C TYR A 133 15.14 8.07 -2.09
N THR A 134 16.18 7.26 -1.92
CA THR A 134 16.13 5.81 -2.01
C THR A 134 16.81 5.18 -0.80
N GLU A 135 16.16 4.20 -0.20
CA GLU A 135 16.68 3.43 0.92
C GLU A 135 16.56 1.92 0.66
N PHE A 136 17.42 1.13 1.26
CA PHE A 136 17.22 -0.32 1.26
C PHE A 136 15.96 -0.69 2.03
N SER A 137 15.20 -1.63 1.48
CA SER A 137 14.07 -2.24 2.18
C SER A 137 14.55 -2.98 3.44
N GLN A 138 13.62 -3.29 4.34
CA GLN A 138 13.96 -3.97 5.58
C GLN A 138 14.55 -5.37 5.36
N SER A 139 14.14 -6.09 4.30
CA SER A 139 14.66 -7.40 3.91
C SER A 139 16.08 -7.34 3.33
N LYS A 140 16.54 -6.17 2.87
CA LYS A 140 17.77 -5.96 2.10
C LYS A 140 17.78 -6.62 0.72
N THR A 141 16.64 -7.12 0.26
CA THR A 141 16.48 -7.72 -1.08
C THR A 141 15.84 -6.76 -2.08
N GLY A 142 15.65 -5.50 -1.69
CA GLY A 142 15.02 -4.49 -2.51
C GLY A 142 15.23 -3.07 -1.97
N VAL A 143 14.57 -2.11 -2.60
CA VAL A 143 14.62 -0.69 -2.24
C VAL A 143 13.25 -0.06 -2.18
N HIS A 144 13.11 0.96 -1.34
CA HIS A 144 12.01 1.91 -1.37
C HIS A 144 12.50 3.23 -1.96
N ILE A 145 11.78 3.76 -2.95
CA ILE A 145 12.05 5.10 -3.51
C ILE A 145 10.84 5.97 -3.18
N ILE A 146 11.07 7.12 -2.57
CA ILE A 146 10.02 8.08 -2.24
C ILE A 146 10.13 9.27 -3.19
N CYS A 147 9.02 9.57 -3.86
CA CYS A 147 8.93 10.63 -4.86
C CYS A 147 7.75 11.55 -4.55
N LYS A 148 7.78 12.77 -5.09
CA LYS A 148 6.61 13.64 -5.25
C LYS A 148 5.92 13.38 -6.57
N GLY A 149 4.62 13.72 -6.64
CA GLY A 149 3.84 13.72 -7.87
C GLY A 149 2.67 12.77 -7.85
N THR A 150 2.21 12.41 -9.03
CA THR A 150 1.05 11.53 -9.25
C THR A 150 1.45 10.31 -10.05
N LEU A 151 0.96 9.17 -9.65
CA LEU A 151 1.17 7.93 -10.40
C LEU A 151 0.23 7.87 -11.62
N PRO A 152 0.69 7.31 -12.75
CA PRO A 152 -0.18 7.04 -13.88
C PRO A 152 -1.34 6.12 -13.50
N GLU A 153 -2.43 6.19 -14.22
CA GLU A 153 -3.49 5.18 -14.12
C GLU A 153 -2.95 3.80 -14.49
N GLY A 154 -3.44 2.77 -13.82
CA GLY A 154 -3.04 1.41 -14.12
C GLY A 154 -2.82 0.54 -12.90
N ARG A 155 -2.09 -0.54 -13.10
CA ARG A 155 -1.75 -1.48 -12.03
C ARG A 155 -0.86 -0.79 -11.01
N ARG A 156 -1.03 -1.18 -9.75
CA ARG A 156 -0.18 -0.72 -8.62
C ARG A 156 0.82 -1.77 -8.18
N LYS A 157 0.66 -3.01 -8.68
CA LYS A 157 1.51 -4.14 -8.31
C LYS A 157 1.67 -5.11 -9.46
N ALA A 158 2.90 -5.59 -9.65
CA ALA A 158 3.24 -6.72 -10.51
C ALA A 158 4.36 -7.56 -9.85
N LYS A 159 4.43 -8.85 -10.19
CA LYS A 159 5.54 -9.73 -9.85
C LYS A 159 5.86 -10.59 -11.07
N ASN A 160 7.14 -10.72 -11.37
CA ASN A 160 7.67 -11.58 -12.43
C ASN A 160 8.98 -12.24 -11.96
N ASP A 161 9.69 -12.90 -12.85
CA ASP A 161 10.94 -13.60 -12.53
C ASP A 161 12.08 -12.65 -12.10
N SER A 162 11.97 -11.34 -12.42
CA SER A 162 12.94 -10.32 -12.02
C SER A 162 12.68 -9.76 -10.64
N GLY A 163 11.48 -9.96 -10.05
CA GLY A 163 11.13 -9.46 -8.73
C GLY A 163 9.71 -8.89 -8.62
N GLY A 164 9.46 -8.20 -7.52
CA GLY A 164 8.21 -7.51 -7.21
C GLY A 164 8.30 -6.02 -7.46
N PHE A 165 7.25 -5.43 -8.03
CA PHE A 165 7.12 -4.02 -8.34
C PHE A 165 5.83 -3.49 -7.75
N GLU A 166 5.90 -2.54 -6.83
CA GLU A 166 4.72 -1.91 -6.23
C GLU A 166 4.88 -0.39 -6.25
N MET A 167 3.79 0.33 -6.57
CA MET A 167 3.76 1.80 -6.59
C MET A 167 2.47 2.29 -5.97
N TYR A 168 2.54 3.10 -4.91
CA TYR A 168 1.37 3.58 -4.19
C TYR A 168 1.47 5.05 -3.81
N GLU A 169 0.40 5.79 -3.98
CA GLU A 169 0.21 7.18 -3.55
C GLU A 169 -0.89 7.33 -2.47
N ASN A 170 -1.64 6.25 -2.20
CA ASN A 170 -2.68 6.21 -1.16
C ASN A 170 -2.96 4.78 -0.68
N GLY A 171 -3.73 4.65 0.41
CA GLY A 171 -4.21 3.37 0.91
C GLY A 171 -3.12 2.41 1.41
N ARG A 172 -1.87 2.85 1.51
CA ARG A 172 -0.71 2.06 1.92
C ARG A 172 0.22 2.87 2.82
N PHE A 173 1.01 2.14 3.61
CA PHE A 173 2.21 2.69 4.24
C PHE A 173 3.44 1.94 3.76
N PHE A 174 4.57 2.62 3.71
CA PHE A 174 5.87 1.96 3.57
C PHE A 174 6.61 2.01 4.90
N VAL A 175 7.31 0.93 5.19
CA VAL A 175 8.34 0.94 6.23
C VAL A 175 9.42 1.92 5.79
N VAL A 176 9.86 2.79 6.70
CA VAL A 176 11.00 3.67 6.47
C VAL A 176 12.16 3.15 7.30
N THR A 177 13.23 2.76 6.62
CA THR A 177 14.40 2.14 7.26
C THR A 177 15.45 3.15 7.67
N GLY A 178 15.53 4.29 6.96
CA GLY A 178 16.61 5.26 7.08
C GLY A 178 17.95 4.76 6.53
N ASP A 179 17.96 3.57 5.94
CA ASP A 179 19.15 2.96 5.36
C ASP A 179 19.36 3.42 3.91
N TYR A 180 19.71 4.68 3.81
CA TYR A 180 19.90 5.41 2.57
C TYR A 180 20.98 4.78 1.68
N CYS A 181 20.69 4.65 0.39
CA CYS A 181 21.55 3.92 -0.54
C CYS A 181 21.75 4.58 -1.92
N SER A 182 21.34 5.82 -2.12
CA SER A 182 21.52 6.52 -3.40
C SER A 182 22.30 7.83 -3.27
N ALA A 183 22.67 8.45 -4.39
CA ALA A 183 23.31 9.76 -4.40
C ALA A 183 22.30 10.92 -4.15
N TYR A 184 21.01 10.63 -4.07
CA TYR A 184 19.94 11.63 -4.04
C TYR A 184 19.32 11.71 -2.64
N ALA A 185 19.75 12.71 -1.85
CA ALA A 185 19.31 12.92 -0.46
C ALA A 185 17.99 13.74 -0.35
N TYR A 186 17.33 14.01 -1.47
CA TYR A 186 16.11 14.80 -1.57
C TYR A 186 14.99 14.03 -2.27
N ILE A 187 13.76 14.53 -2.14
CA ILE A 187 12.60 13.97 -2.83
C ILE A 187 12.35 14.81 -4.09
N ASN A 188 12.39 14.16 -5.25
CA ASN A 188 12.18 14.78 -6.55
C ASN A 188 10.72 14.66 -6.99
N ASP A 189 10.25 15.60 -7.84
CA ASP A 189 8.99 15.43 -8.56
C ASP A 189 9.21 14.46 -9.73
N CYS A 190 8.54 13.33 -9.64
CA CYS A 190 8.69 12.22 -10.57
C CYS A 190 7.43 11.97 -11.41
N THR A 191 6.49 12.92 -11.48
CA THR A 191 5.23 12.78 -12.22
C THR A 191 5.45 12.34 -13.66
N GLU A 192 6.45 12.90 -14.34
CA GLU A 192 6.76 12.51 -15.71
C GLU A 192 7.72 11.33 -15.81
N SER A 193 8.76 11.30 -14.96
CA SER A 193 9.81 10.28 -15.02
C SER A 193 9.33 8.90 -14.58
N ILE A 194 8.25 8.79 -13.78
CA ILE A 194 7.68 7.49 -13.38
C ILE A 194 6.90 6.81 -14.51
N LYS A 195 6.37 7.56 -15.50
CA LYS A 195 5.50 7.02 -16.54
C LYS A 195 6.13 5.89 -17.38
N PRO A 196 7.36 6.03 -17.91
CA PRO A 196 8.00 4.96 -18.66
C PRO A 196 8.26 3.71 -17.80
N LEU A 197 8.70 3.89 -16.54
CA LEU A 197 8.92 2.78 -15.60
C LEU A 197 7.61 2.06 -15.27
N HIS A 198 6.56 2.82 -14.96
CA HIS A 198 5.24 2.26 -14.70
C HIS A 198 4.73 1.45 -15.92
N SER A 199 4.84 2.00 -17.12
CA SER A 199 4.41 1.32 -18.36
C SER A 199 5.21 0.04 -18.60
N LYS A 200 6.53 0.06 -18.37
CA LYS A 200 7.43 -1.07 -18.59
C LYS A 200 7.19 -2.21 -17.59
N TYR A 201 7.06 -1.90 -16.31
CA TYR A 201 7.06 -2.91 -15.24
C TYR A 201 5.67 -3.26 -14.71
N LEU A 202 4.74 -2.33 -14.69
CA LEU A 202 3.37 -2.58 -14.23
C LEU A 202 2.39 -2.74 -15.39
N GLY A 203 2.67 -2.11 -16.55
CA GLY A 203 1.81 -2.12 -17.72
C GLY A 203 0.52 -1.31 -17.50
N LYS A 204 -0.26 -1.21 -18.55
CA LYS A 204 -1.63 -0.70 -18.43
C LYS A 204 -2.42 -1.64 -17.53
N ALA A 205 -3.28 -1.11 -16.66
CA ALA A 205 -4.37 -1.92 -16.17
C ALA A 205 -4.98 -2.58 -17.41
N THR A 206 -4.89 -3.90 -17.50
CA THR A 206 -5.91 -4.57 -18.29
C THR A 206 -7.19 -4.06 -17.65
N GLU A 207 -7.98 -3.28 -18.40
CA GLU A 207 -9.38 -3.11 -18.00
C GLU A 207 -9.80 -4.46 -17.49
N PRO A 208 -10.42 -4.55 -16.30
CA PRO A 208 -11.02 -5.78 -15.91
C PRO A 208 -11.97 -6.07 -17.07
N GLN A 209 -11.49 -6.83 -18.04
CA GLN A 209 -12.41 -7.49 -18.95
C GLN A 209 -13.30 -8.21 -17.97
N PRO A 210 -14.58 -7.84 -17.88
CA PRO A 210 -15.48 -8.67 -17.14
C PRO A 210 -15.15 -10.05 -17.68
N LYS A 211 -14.60 -10.94 -16.87
CA LYS A 211 -14.59 -12.34 -17.19
C LYS A 211 -16.06 -12.69 -17.19
N LEU A 212 -16.69 -12.38 -18.31
CA LEU A 212 -17.90 -13.01 -18.76
C LEU A 212 -17.48 -14.49 -18.85
N ARG A 213 -17.43 -15.16 -17.70
CA ARG A 213 -17.77 -16.54 -17.72
C ARG A 213 -19.13 -16.53 -18.40
N ASN A 214 -19.19 -17.06 -19.61
CA ASN A 214 -20.44 -17.48 -20.20
C ASN A 214 -21.05 -18.50 -19.25
N ILE A 215 -21.60 -18.00 -18.14
CA ILE A 215 -22.69 -18.64 -17.49
C ILE A 215 -23.86 -18.16 -18.37
N GLU A 216 -24.26 -18.98 -19.32
CA GLU A 216 -25.58 -18.94 -19.88
C GLU A 216 -26.58 -19.24 -18.76
N VAL A 217 -26.63 -18.39 -17.76
CA VAL A 217 -27.74 -18.23 -16.88
C VAL A 217 -28.47 -17.05 -17.47
N ASN A 218 -29.45 -17.36 -18.28
CA ASN A 218 -30.47 -16.41 -18.66
C ASN A 218 -31.62 -16.55 -17.62
N PRO A 219 -31.43 -16.06 -16.37
CA PRO A 219 -32.48 -16.03 -15.38
C PRO A 219 -33.37 -14.86 -15.79
N SER A 220 -34.49 -15.21 -16.36
CA SER A 220 -35.45 -14.23 -16.85
C SER A 220 -36.20 -13.51 -15.73
N THR A 221 -36.04 -13.94 -14.47
CA THR A 221 -36.71 -13.33 -13.32
C THR A 221 -35.76 -13.15 -12.12
N VAL A 222 -36.13 -12.20 -11.26
CA VAL A 222 -35.46 -11.92 -9.98
C VAL A 222 -35.35 -13.18 -9.11
N ASP A 223 -36.39 -14.02 -9.07
CA ASP A 223 -36.44 -15.25 -8.27
C ASP A 223 -35.42 -16.29 -8.75
N ASP A 224 -35.14 -16.35 -10.04
CA ASP A 224 -34.17 -17.29 -10.61
C ASP A 224 -32.74 -16.91 -10.22
N ILE A 225 -32.43 -15.59 -10.18
CA ILE A 225 -31.15 -15.06 -9.71
C ILE A 225 -30.92 -15.42 -8.23
N VAL A 226 -31.91 -15.20 -7.37
CA VAL A 226 -31.82 -15.53 -5.94
C VAL A 226 -31.63 -17.03 -5.75
N LYS A 227 -32.40 -17.87 -6.47
CA LYS A 227 -32.24 -19.32 -6.42
C LYS A 227 -30.84 -19.78 -6.83
N ALA A 228 -30.34 -19.23 -7.94
CA ALA A 228 -29.00 -19.55 -8.42
C ALA A 228 -27.91 -19.14 -7.41
N ALA A 229 -27.99 -17.92 -6.87
CA ALA A 229 -27.07 -17.42 -5.86
C ALA A 229 -27.09 -18.26 -4.56
N CYS A 230 -28.29 -18.66 -4.13
CA CYS A 230 -28.45 -19.50 -2.94
C CYS A 230 -27.90 -20.92 -3.10
N ASN A 231 -27.81 -21.45 -4.31
CA ASN A 231 -27.29 -22.79 -4.61
C ASN A 231 -25.78 -22.78 -4.97
N ALA A 232 -25.15 -21.63 -5.02
CA ALA A 232 -23.72 -21.51 -5.31
C ALA A 232 -22.85 -21.97 -4.13
N LYS A 233 -21.53 -22.09 -4.36
CA LYS A 233 -20.54 -22.48 -3.34
C LYS A 233 -20.57 -21.61 -2.09
N ASN A 234 -20.90 -20.32 -2.23
CA ASN A 234 -21.07 -19.34 -1.16
C ASN A 234 -22.52 -19.00 -0.86
N GLY A 235 -23.45 -19.87 -1.25
CA GLY A 235 -24.90 -19.66 -1.15
C GLY A 235 -25.41 -19.51 0.28
N SER A 236 -24.76 -20.13 1.28
CA SER A 236 -25.10 -19.95 2.70
C SER A 236 -24.87 -18.51 3.14
N LEU A 237 -23.74 -17.91 2.74
CA LEU A 237 -23.43 -16.52 3.03
C LEU A 237 -24.37 -15.56 2.29
N PHE A 238 -24.68 -15.85 1.02
CA PHE A 238 -25.68 -15.08 0.27
C PHE A 238 -27.05 -15.11 0.94
N LYS A 239 -27.50 -16.28 1.39
CA LYS A 239 -28.78 -16.43 2.13
C LYS A 239 -28.80 -15.60 3.42
N ALA A 240 -27.73 -15.65 4.21
CA ALA A 240 -27.61 -14.88 5.44
C ALA A 240 -27.76 -13.38 5.16
N LEU A 241 -26.94 -12.84 4.26
CA LEU A 241 -27.01 -11.43 3.87
C LEU A 241 -28.36 -11.05 3.25
N TYR A 242 -28.92 -11.89 2.39
CA TYR A 242 -30.24 -11.70 1.80
C TYR A 242 -31.37 -11.66 2.83
N SER A 243 -31.24 -12.39 3.95
CA SER A 243 -32.18 -12.36 5.08
C SER A 243 -31.91 -11.24 6.09
N GLY A 244 -30.86 -10.45 5.91
CA GLY A 244 -30.48 -9.37 6.82
C GLY A 244 -29.58 -9.81 7.98
N ASP A 245 -29.06 -11.04 7.95
CA ASP A 245 -28.09 -11.53 8.92
C ASP A 245 -26.68 -11.14 8.50
N PHE A 246 -26.07 -10.22 9.23
CA PHE A 246 -24.71 -9.73 9.01
C PHE A 246 -23.72 -10.18 10.10
N SER A 247 -24.08 -11.17 10.90
CA SER A 247 -23.26 -11.68 12.01
C SER A 247 -21.86 -12.18 11.60
N ALA A 248 -21.67 -12.49 10.31
CA ALA A 248 -20.38 -12.88 9.72
C ALA A 248 -19.43 -11.71 9.46
N TYR A 249 -19.86 -10.44 9.66
CA TYR A 249 -19.13 -9.24 9.38
C TYR A 249 -18.94 -8.36 10.63
N SER A 250 -17.92 -7.53 10.64
CA SER A 250 -17.62 -6.66 11.77
C SER A 250 -18.54 -5.43 11.85
N SER A 251 -19.22 -5.08 10.76
CA SER A 251 -20.18 -3.97 10.70
C SER A 251 -21.26 -4.21 9.64
N GLN A 252 -22.40 -3.54 9.80
CA GLN A 252 -23.48 -3.50 8.81
C GLN A 252 -22.96 -2.99 7.44
N SER A 253 -22.14 -1.95 7.44
CA SER A 253 -21.59 -1.36 6.21
C SER A 253 -20.70 -2.33 5.43
N GLU A 254 -19.92 -3.16 6.13
CA GLU A 254 -19.10 -4.20 5.52
C GLU A 254 -19.97 -5.30 4.90
N ALA A 255 -21.01 -5.71 5.61
CA ALA A 255 -21.98 -6.69 5.13
C ALA A 255 -22.74 -6.20 3.89
N ASP A 256 -23.17 -4.94 3.89
CA ASP A 256 -23.87 -4.30 2.77
C ASP A 256 -22.98 -4.25 1.54
N MET A 257 -21.70 -3.88 1.68
CA MET A 257 -20.74 -3.90 0.59
C MET A 257 -20.52 -5.31 0.04
N ALA A 258 -20.39 -6.30 0.90
CA ALA A 258 -20.24 -7.71 0.48
C ALA A 258 -21.49 -8.19 -0.27
N PHE A 259 -22.67 -7.83 0.20
CA PHE A 259 -23.93 -8.18 -0.46
C PHE A 259 -24.07 -7.50 -1.82
N CYS A 260 -23.75 -6.21 -1.94
CA CYS A 260 -23.73 -5.50 -3.22
C CYS A 260 -22.79 -6.14 -4.25
N ASN A 261 -21.60 -6.57 -3.80
CA ASN A 261 -20.66 -7.27 -4.67
C ASN A 261 -21.20 -8.63 -5.15
N MET A 262 -21.90 -9.37 -4.29
CA MET A 262 -22.55 -10.62 -4.68
C MET A 262 -23.70 -10.38 -5.68
N LEU A 263 -24.53 -9.36 -5.44
CA LEU A 263 -25.59 -8.98 -6.37
C LEU A 263 -25.03 -8.52 -7.72
N ALA A 264 -23.99 -7.71 -7.74
CA ALA A 264 -23.35 -7.28 -8.97
C ALA A 264 -22.87 -8.48 -9.82
N PHE A 265 -22.29 -9.50 -9.17
CA PHE A 265 -21.90 -10.73 -9.85
C PHE A 265 -23.08 -11.45 -10.48
N TRP A 266 -24.16 -11.66 -9.72
CA TRP A 266 -25.33 -12.43 -10.17
C TRP A 266 -26.23 -11.68 -11.14
N CYS A 267 -26.28 -10.35 -11.05
CA CYS A 267 -27.04 -9.49 -11.96
C CYS A 267 -26.24 -9.08 -13.22
N GLY A 268 -25.00 -9.54 -13.39
CA GLY A 268 -24.13 -9.16 -14.51
C GLY A 268 -23.82 -7.66 -14.54
N CYS A 269 -23.72 -7.03 -13.36
CA CYS A 269 -23.54 -5.57 -13.18
C CYS A 269 -24.70 -4.71 -13.74
N ASP A 270 -25.88 -5.30 -13.93
CA ASP A 270 -27.09 -4.57 -14.30
C ASP A 270 -27.60 -3.76 -13.10
N THR A 271 -27.38 -2.44 -13.16
CA THR A 271 -27.67 -1.51 -12.08
C THR A 271 -29.15 -1.45 -11.70
N ASP A 272 -30.05 -1.64 -12.66
CA ASP A 272 -31.49 -1.58 -12.42
C ASP A 272 -31.95 -2.84 -11.66
N LYS A 273 -31.41 -3.99 -11.99
CA LYS A 273 -31.64 -5.22 -11.23
C LYS A 273 -31.08 -5.12 -9.83
N ILE A 274 -29.85 -4.58 -9.66
CA ILE A 274 -29.22 -4.39 -8.35
C ILE A 274 -30.05 -3.45 -7.47
N ARG A 275 -30.50 -2.32 -8.01
CA ARG A 275 -31.38 -1.37 -7.30
C ARG A 275 -32.69 -2.01 -6.85
N HIS A 276 -33.30 -2.84 -7.67
CA HIS A 276 -34.53 -3.54 -7.32
C HIS A 276 -34.36 -4.43 -6.08
N TYR A 277 -33.23 -5.13 -5.95
CA TYR A 277 -32.93 -5.94 -4.78
C TYR A 277 -32.66 -5.12 -3.52
N ASN A 278 -31.96 -4.00 -3.64
CA ASN A 278 -31.66 -3.12 -2.51
C ASN A 278 -32.93 -2.44 -1.95
N HIS A 279 -33.86 -2.03 -2.80
CA HIS A 279 -35.14 -1.45 -2.36
C HIS A 279 -36.05 -2.48 -1.68
N ALA A 280 -36.04 -3.72 -2.09
CA ALA A 280 -36.91 -4.76 -1.55
C ALA A 280 -36.54 -5.15 -0.10
N LYS A 281 -35.36 -4.78 0.41
CA LYS A 281 -34.84 -5.21 1.73
C LYS A 281 -34.39 -4.08 2.66
N GLY A 282 -34.71 -2.82 2.36
CA GLY A 282 -34.45 -1.72 3.29
C GLY A 282 -32.97 -1.31 3.43
N CYS A 283 -32.09 -1.72 2.54
CA CYS A 283 -30.73 -1.18 2.43
C CYS A 283 -30.79 0.23 1.84
N VAL A 284 -31.32 1.17 2.63
CA VAL A 284 -31.49 2.57 2.25
C VAL A 284 -30.23 3.31 2.65
N GLY A 285 -29.27 3.48 1.75
CA GLY A 285 -28.15 4.35 2.06
C GLY A 285 -26.96 4.40 1.11
N LEU A 286 -26.76 3.43 0.22
CA LEU A 286 -25.48 3.34 -0.50
C LEU A 286 -25.47 3.85 -1.95
N TYR A 287 -26.61 4.21 -2.56
CA TYR A 287 -26.66 4.73 -3.93
C TYR A 287 -27.76 5.78 -4.15
N ALA A 288 -27.73 6.87 -3.37
CA ALA A 288 -28.58 8.03 -3.65
C ALA A 288 -27.95 8.97 -4.70
N ASP A 289 -26.67 8.81 -5.01
CA ASP A 289 -25.89 9.74 -5.84
C ASP A 289 -25.03 9.02 -6.93
N LEU A 290 -25.60 8.04 -7.65
CA LEU A 290 -25.02 7.54 -8.90
C LEU A 290 -26.01 7.67 -10.06
#